data_97927ed1dc4d5669ea4adf7df4fa1a7a
#
_entry.id   97927ed1dc4d5669ea4adf7df4fa1a7a
#
_cell.length_a   1.000
_cell.length_b   1.000
_cell.length_c   1.000
_cell.angle_alpha   90.00
_cell.angle_beta   90.00
_cell.angle_gamma   90.00
#
_symmetry.space_group_name_H-M   'P 1'
#
loop_
_entity.id
_entity.type
_entity.pdbx_description
1 polymer ?
#
loop_
_entity_poly.entity_id
_entity_poly.type
_entity_poly.pdbx_seq_one_letter_code
_entity_poly.pdbx_strand_id
1 'polypeptide(L)'
;FRRNATRRLQKAASGPYVGQDDAKSKKLDPLDLTGYSLFQIVQPPYNVMYLAQLYDISPFHHAAVNAKCANVVGLGYKFEETQKLLEKIEDALDDEKKLDKLRRNIARGKATLREKLESLNSDDSFEEIIKKVYTDREVTGNGYLEVGRTSSGEIGYIGHIPATTMRIRRHRDGFVQVVYNRYTFFRNFGDTTTQDQIGTDPRP
;
A
#
# COMPACT_ATOMS: atom_id res chain seq x y z
N PHE A 1 -10.59 -25.86 -35.59
CA PHE A 1 -9.61 -26.13 -34.52
C PHE A 1 -9.31 -24.89 -33.66
N ARG A 2 -9.18 -23.67 -34.21
CA ARG A 2 -8.87 -22.45 -33.44
C ARG A 2 -10.01 -21.97 -32.49
N ARG A 3 -11.29 -22.14 -32.83
CA ARG A 3 -12.43 -21.77 -31.97
C ARG A 3 -12.54 -22.59 -30.67
N ASN A 4 -12.10 -23.84 -30.70
CA ASN A 4 -12.16 -24.70 -29.51
C ASN A 4 -11.00 -24.47 -28.55
N ALA A 5 -9.84 -24.01 -29.01
CA ALA A 5 -8.71 -23.64 -28.18
C ALA A 5 -8.99 -22.34 -27.39
N THR A 6 -9.59 -21.34 -28.02
CA THR A 6 -9.96 -20.06 -27.36
C THR A 6 -11.04 -20.28 -26.27
N ARG A 7 -11.99 -21.19 -26.52
CA ARG A 7 -13.03 -21.54 -25.55
C ARG A 7 -12.49 -22.34 -24.36
N ARG A 8 -11.42 -23.16 -24.57
CA ARG A 8 -10.72 -23.85 -23.48
C ARG A 8 -9.84 -22.91 -22.67
N LEU A 9 -9.19 -21.92 -23.29
CA LEU A 9 -8.41 -20.90 -22.58
C LEU A 9 -9.32 -19.95 -21.78
N GLN A 10 -10.49 -19.57 -22.30
CA GLN A 10 -11.48 -18.81 -21.54
C GLN A 10 -12.04 -19.61 -20.35
N LYS A 11 -12.25 -20.92 -20.49
CA LYS A 11 -12.65 -21.79 -19.39
C LYS A 11 -11.55 -22.01 -18.33
N ALA A 12 -10.29 -22.00 -18.75
CA ALA A 12 -9.16 -22.10 -17.82
C ALA A 12 -8.88 -20.78 -17.09
N ALA A 13 -9.16 -19.63 -17.73
CA ALA A 13 -9.09 -18.31 -17.12
C ALA A 13 -10.29 -18.00 -16.19
N SER A 14 -11.42 -18.69 -16.38
CA SER A 14 -12.57 -18.68 -15.48
C SER A 14 -12.49 -19.84 -14.47
N GLY A 15 -11.33 -20.01 -13.82
CA GLY A 15 -11.19 -20.91 -12.68
C GLY A 15 -12.17 -20.55 -11.56
N PRO A 16 -12.42 -21.46 -10.62
CA PRO A 16 -13.40 -21.28 -9.54
C PRO A 16 -13.17 -20.05 -8.66
N TYR A 17 -12.10 -19.30 -8.89
CA TYR A 17 -11.70 -18.10 -8.15
C TYR A 17 -12.05 -16.78 -8.87
N VAL A 18 -12.45 -16.82 -10.13
CA VAL A 18 -13.05 -15.67 -10.83
C VAL A 18 -14.56 -15.75 -10.62
N GLY A 19 -14.96 -15.60 -9.36
CA GLY A 19 -16.33 -15.75 -8.95
C GLY A 19 -17.17 -14.57 -9.38
N GLN A 20 -17.67 -14.56 -10.61
CA GLN A 20 -18.80 -13.71 -10.94
C GLN A 20 -20.14 -14.32 -10.52
N ASP A 21 -20.20 -15.65 -10.33
CA ASP A 21 -21.48 -16.33 -10.13
C ASP A 21 -21.51 -17.32 -8.96
N ASP A 22 -20.44 -17.40 -8.16
CA ASP A 22 -20.45 -18.30 -7.03
C ASP A 22 -21.03 -17.61 -5.80
N ALA A 23 -22.35 -17.78 -5.61
CA ALA A 23 -23.06 -17.29 -4.43
C ALA A 23 -22.45 -17.78 -3.10
N LYS A 24 -21.58 -18.80 -3.14
CA LYS A 24 -20.82 -19.31 -2.00
C LYS A 24 -19.58 -18.46 -1.68
N SER A 25 -18.88 -17.95 -2.68
CA SER A 25 -17.72 -17.08 -2.44
C SER A 25 -18.14 -15.73 -1.87
N LYS A 26 -19.30 -15.22 -2.27
CA LYS A 26 -19.90 -13.99 -1.72
C LYS A 26 -20.27 -14.11 -0.25
N LYS A 27 -20.66 -15.31 0.20
CA LYS A 27 -21.02 -15.55 1.61
C LYS A 27 -19.82 -15.66 2.56
N LEU A 28 -18.61 -15.82 2.02
CA LEU A 28 -17.40 -16.02 2.83
C LEU A 28 -16.66 -14.71 3.15
N ASP A 29 -16.93 -13.63 2.43
CA ASP A 29 -16.40 -12.31 2.76
C ASP A 29 -17.39 -11.56 3.66
N PRO A 30 -17.12 -11.39 4.95
CA PRO A 30 -18.01 -10.65 5.85
C PRO A 30 -18.20 -9.19 5.42
N LEU A 31 -17.34 -8.68 4.56
CA LEU A 31 -17.48 -7.34 3.98
C LEU A 31 -18.47 -7.29 2.83
N ASP A 32 -18.75 -8.42 2.19
CA ASP A 32 -19.81 -8.51 1.16
C ASP A 32 -21.20 -8.26 1.74
N LEU A 33 -21.40 -8.50 3.02
CA LEU A 33 -22.69 -8.29 3.71
C LEU A 33 -22.95 -6.80 4.03
N THR A 34 -21.92 -5.95 3.97
CA THR A 34 -22.01 -4.55 4.40
C THR A 34 -22.39 -3.56 3.30
N GLY A 35 -22.92 -4.06 2.18
CA GLY A 35 -23.54 -3.20 1.16
C GLY A 35 -22.55 -2.35 0.38
N TYR A 36 -21.88 -2.95 -0.58
CA TYR A 36 -21.05 -2.22 -1.56
C TYR A 36 -21.77 -1.02 -2.22
N SER A 37 -23.11 -1.05 -2.25
CA SER A 37 -23.90 0.04 -2.75
C SER A 37 -23.96 1.24 -1.80
N LEU A 38 -23.98 1.00 -0.48
CA LEU A 38 -24.17 2.04 0.52
C LEU A 38 -23.03 3.04 0.56
N PHE A 39 -21.79 2.57 0.38
CA PHE A 39 -20.58 3.40 0.43
C PHE A 39 -19.96 3.65 -0.94
N GLN A 40 -20.65 3.27 -2.02
CA GLN A 40 -20.15 3.39 -3.39
C GLN A 40 -18.72 2.82 -3.55
N ILE A 41 -18.47 1.68 -2.93
CA ILE A 41 -17.21 0.96 -3.02
C ILE A 41 -17.22 -0.03 -4.20
N VAL A 42 -16.03 -0.30 -4.74
CA VAL A 42 -15.84 -1.28 -5.81
C VAL A 42 -15.64 -2.65 -5.17
N GLN A 43 -16.47 -3.61 -5.57
CA GLN A 43 -16.25 -5.00 -5.18
C GLN A 43 -15.02 -5.53 -5.91
N PRO A 44 -14.02 -6.10 -5.20
CA PRO A 44 -12.88 -6.73 -5.86
C PRO A 44 -13.35 -7.92 -6.71
N PRO A 45 -12.69 -8.21 -7.85
CA PRO A 45 -13.06 -9.33 -8.73
C PRO A 45 -12.75 -10.70 -8.14
N TYR A 46 -12.11 -10.75 -6.99
CA TYR A 46 -11.71 -11.95 -6.26
C TYR A 46 -11.91 -11.75 -4.76
N ASN A 47 -11.99 -12.85 -4.02
CA ASN A 47 -12.12 -12.80 -2.56
C ASN A 47 -10.75 -12.56 -1.92
N VAL A 48 -10.52 -11.35 -1.41
CA VAL A 48 -9.25 -10.92 -0.79
C VAL A 48 -8.95 -11.71 0.48
N MET A 49 -10.00 -12.05 1.27
CA MET A 49 -9.84 -12.87 2.48
C MET A 49 -9.36 -14.29 2.16
N TYR A 50 -9.89 -14.86 1.06
CA TYR A 50 -9.44 -16.18 0.62
C TYR A 50 -7.97 -16.19 0.20
N LEU A 51 -7.52 -15.15 -0.48
CA LEU A 51 -6.11 -15.01 -0.84
C LEU A 51 -5.20 -14.90 0.39
N ALA A 52 -5.63 -14.14 1.40
CA ALA A 52 -4.91 -14.06 2.67
C ALA A 52 -4.85 -15.43 3.38
N GLN A 53 -5.98 -16.15 3.45
CA GLN A 53 -6.01 -17.49 4.00
C GLN A 53 -5.12 -18.48 3.22
N LEU A 54 -5.07 -18.37 1.90
CA LEU A 54 -4.19 -19.20 1.07
C LEU A 54 -2.71 -18.99 1.41
N TYR A 55 -2.31 -17.75 1.70
CA TYR A 55 -0.96 -17.46 2.17
C TYR A 55 -0.65 -18.17 3.49
N ASP A 56 -1.60 -18.21 4.42
CA ASP A 56 -1.42 -18.86 5.72
C ASP A 56 -1.41 -20.41 5.62
N ILE A 57 -2.23 -20.98 4.73
CA ILE A 57 -2.41 -22.43 4.62
C ILE A 57 -1.37 -23.09 3.70
N SER A 58 -0.94 -22.41 2.64
CA SER A 58 -0.03 -22.99 1.64
C SER A 58 1.44 -22.72 1.98
N PRO A 59 2.22 -23.71 2.42
CA PRO A 59 3.63 -23.52 2.75
C PRO A 59 4.47 -23.08 1.54
N PHE A 60 4.12 -23.50 0.35
CA PHE A 60 4.82 -23.11 -0.88
C PHE A 60 4.56 -21.64 -1.22
N HIS A 61 3.31 -21.20 -1.12
CA HIS A 61 2.95 -19.80 -1.37
C HIS A 61 3.58 -18.89 -0.31
N HIS A 62 3.49 -19.27 0.96
CA HIS A 62 4.12 -18.58 2.08
C HIS A 62 5.64 -18.43 1.87
N ALA A 63 6.33 -19.52 1.54
CA ALA A 63 7.77 -19.50 1.30
C ALA A 63 8.15 -18.60 0.11
N ALA A 64 7.40 -18.66 -0.98
CA ALA A 64 7.65 -17.84 -2.18
C ALA A 64 7.47 -16.33 -1.88
N VAL A 65 6.40 -15.95 -1.20
CA VAL A 65 6.14 -14.55 -0.80
C VAL A 65 7.23 -14.05 0.14
N ASN A 66 7.60 -14.84 1.16
CA ASN A 66 8.64 -14.46 2.10
C ASN A 66 10.02 -14.33 1.44
N ALA A 67 10.37 -15.23 0.53
CA ALA A 67 11.61 -15.11 -0.24
C ALA A 67 11.65 -13.82 -1.08
N LYS A 68 10.53 -13.47 -1.70
CA LYS A 68 10.38 -12.24 -2.46
C LYS A 68 10.47 -10.99 -1.56
N CYS A 69 9.80 -11.00 -0.43
CA CYS A 69 9.88 -9.93 0.57
C CYS A 69 11.30 -9.75 1.09
N ALA A 70 12.01 -10.83 1.40
CA ALA A 70 13.40 -10.76 1.87
C ALA A 70 14.34 -10.17 0.83
N ASN A 71 14.15 -10.51 -0.45
CA ASN A 71 15.00 -10.01 -1.53
C ASN A 71 14.70 -8.55 -1.93
N VAL A 72 13.46 -8.09 -1.79
CA VAL A 72 13.05 -6.75 -2.23
C VAL A 72 13.12 -5.74 -1.09
N VAL A 73 12.62 -6.11 0.08
CA VAL A 73 12.49 -5.20 1.23
C VAL A 73 13.57 -5.47 2.29
N GLY A 74 14.02 -6.71 2.42
CA GLY A 74 14.95 -7.14 3.48
C GLY A 74 16.35 -6.52 3.38
N LEU A 75 16.68 -5.85 2.29
CA LEU A 75 17.92 -5.07 2.14
C LEU A 75 17.82 -3.66 2.73
N GLY A 76 16.64 -3.31 3.29
CA GLY A 76 16.39 -1.98 3.83
C GLY A 76 16.24 -0.91 2.73
N TYR A 77 16.46 0.34 3.11
CA TYR A 77 16.37 1.48 2.20
C TYR A 77 17.63 2.36 2.27
N LYS A 78 17.89 3.10 1.20
CA LYS A 78 18.97 4.08 1.13
C LYS A 78 18.47 5.42 0.62
N PHE A 79 19.12 6.49 1.06
CA PHE A 79 18.89 7.81 0.49
C PHE A 79 19.91 8.05 -0.60
N GLU A 80 19.43 8.39 -1.78
CA GLU A 80 20.24 8.81 -2.92
C GLU A 80 20.13 10.31 -3.12
N GLU A 81 21.18 10.90 -3.68
CA GLU A 81 21.20 12.30 -4.06
C GLU A 81 20.29 12.53 -5.28
N THR A 82 19.51 13.61 -5.25
CA THR A 82 18.74 14.02 -6.42
C THR A 82 19.66 14.58 -7.51
N GLN A 83 19.19 14.54 -8.77
CA GLN A 83 19.94 15.07 -9.92
C GLN A 83 20.46 16.49 -9.66
N LYS A 84 19.59 17.38 -9.16
CA LYS A 84 19.96 18.76 -8.79
C LYS A 84 21.06 18.86 -7.72
N LEU A 85 21.17 17.86 -6.87
CA LEU A 85 22.20 17.82 -5.83
C LEU A 85 23.50 17.30 -6.40
N LEU A 86 23.46 16.35 -7.32
CA LEU A 86 24.61 15.87 -8.07
C LEU A 86 25.26 16.98 -8.90
N GLU A 87 24.46 17.77 -9.64
CA GLU A 87 24.93 18.96 -10.36
C GLU A 87 25.66 19.95 -9.43
N LYS A 88 25.10 20.22 -8.23
CA LYS A 88 25.77 21.08 -7.24
C LYS A 88 27.09 20.48 -6.69
N ILE A 89 27.19 19.19 -6.62
CA ILE A 89 28.43 18.50 -6.22
C ILE A 89 29.47 18.65 -7.33
N GLU A 90 29.07 18.49 -8.59
CA GLU A 90 29.92 18.70 -9.77
C GLU A 90 30.45 20.13 -9.85
N ASP A 91 29.59 21.14 -9.66
CA ASP A 91 29.96 22.56 -9.62
C ASP A 91 30.91 22.93 -8.46
N ALA A 92 30.93 22.12 -7.40
CA ALA A 92 31.76 22.33 -6.23
C ALA A 92 33.09 21.55 -6.25
N LEU A 93 33.35 20.75 -7.30
CA LEU A 93 34.57 19.91 -7.38
C LEU A 93 35.84 20.70 -7.34
N ASP A 94 35.85 21.93 -7.88
CA ASP A 94 37.04 22.81 -7.94
C ASP A 94 37.34 23.55 -6.63
N ASP A 95 36.39 23.51 -5.65
CA ASP A 95 36.53 24.19 -4.35
C ASP A 95 36.37 23.17 -3.20
N GLU A 96 37.47 22.64 -2.70
CA GLU A 96 37.49 21.63 -1.66
C GLU A 96 36.68 22.03 -0.40
N LYS A 97 36.73 23.32 -0.02
CA LYS A 97 36.00 23.80 1.17
C LYS A 97 34.48 23.78 0.95
N LYS A 98 34.01 24.13 -0.27
CA LYS A 98 32.61 24.07 -0.61
C LYS A 98 32.13 22.63 -0.71
N LEU A 99 32.92 21.76 -1.31
CA LEU A 99 32.63 20.34 -1.43
C LEU A 99 32.46 19.67 -0.06
N ASP A 100 33.42 19.94 0.87
CA ASP A 100 33.34 19.40 2.22
C ASP A 100 32.13 19.90 3.00
N LYS A 101 31.79 21.19 2.86
CA LYS A 101 30.59 21.75 3.48
C LYS A 101 29.32 21.10 2.93
N LEU A 102 29.27 20.87 1.61
CA LEU A 102 28.15 20.24 0.96
C LEU A 102 27.99 18.79 1.41
N ARG A 103 29.08 18.01 1.44
CA ARG A 103 29.08 16.62 1.94
C ARG A 103 28.57 16.52 3.39
N ARG A 104 29.02 17.41 4.27
CA ARG A 104 28.54 17.44 5.67
C ARG A 104 27.03 17.76 5.76
N ASN A 105 26.56 18.68 4.93
CA ASN A 105 25.12 19.03 4.89
C ASN A 105 24.29 17.85 4.38
N ILE A 106 24.74 17.13 3.36
CA ILE A 106 24.10 15.94 2.83
C ILE A 106 24.05 14.84 3.89
N ALA A 107 25.17 14.57 4.55
CA ALA A 107 25.25 13.56 5.60
C ALA A 107 24.28 13.89 6.77
N ARG A 108 24.25 15.16 7.20
CA ARG A 108 23.30 15.62 8.22
C ARG A 108 21.85 15.47 7.76
N GLY A 109 21.53 15.87 6.51
CA GLY A 109 20.18 15.72 5.95
C GLY A 109 19.73 14.26 5.89
N LYS A 110 20.60 13.34 5.47
CA LYS A 110 20.31 11.90 5.46
C LYS A 110 20.07 11.36 6.88
N ALA A 111 20.85 11.79 7.87
CA ALA A 111 20.67 11.39 9.27
C ALA A 111 19.34 11.89 9.82
N THR A 112 18.99 13.16 9.60
CA THR A 112 17.70 13.75 10.02
C THR A 112 16.51 13.05 9.36
N LEU A 113 16.61 12.72 8.07
CA LEU A 113 15.52 11.98 7.38
C LEU A 113 15.36 10.56 7.94
N ARG A 114 16.46 9.87 8.26
CA ARG A 114 16.40 8.55 8.88
C ARG A 114 15.75 8.62 10.26
N GLU A 115 16.19 9.51 11.11
CA GLU A 115 15.64 9.72 12.44
C GLU A 115 14.13 10.07 12.36
N LYS A 116 13.74 10.92 11.41
CA LYS A 116 12.33 11.26 11.20
C LYS A 116 11.52 10.03 10.78
N LEU A 117 11.99 9.21 9.84
CA LEU A 117 11.29 7.99 9.41
C LEU A 117 11.15 6.98 10.54
N GLU A 118 12.16 6.83 11.38
CA GLU A 118 12.13 5.92 12.53
C GLU A 118 11.21 6.42 13.65
N SER A 119 10.97 7.73 13.74
CA SER A 119 10.09 8.35 14.75
C SER A 119 8.63 8.44 14.35
N LEU A 120 8.25 8.14 13.09
CA LEU A 120 6.89 8.29 12.59
C LEU A 120 5.91 7.20 13.07
N ASN A 121 6.41 6.11 13.62
CA ASN A 121 5.60 5.06 14.20
C ASN A 121 6.28 4.55 15.47
N SER A 122 5.51 4.38 16.55
CA SER A 122 6.02 3.89 17.83
C SER A 122 6.07 2.36 17.93
N ASP A 123 5.29 1.68 17.12
CA ASP A 123 5.08 0.23 17.25
C ASP A 123 5.92 -0.56 16.24
N ASP A 124 6.03 -0.03 15.02
CA ASP A 124 6.74 -0.68 13.92
C ASP A 124 7.85 0.22 13.36
N SER A 125 8.99 -0.35 13.03
CA SER A 125 10.00 0.34 12.24
C SER A 125 9.51 0.59 10.81
N PHE A 126 10.09 1.59 10.13
CA PHE A 126 9.72 1.88 8.75
C PHE A 126 9.93 0.66 7.82
N GLU A 127 10.98 -0.12 8.05
CA GLU A 127 11.26 -1.34 7.29
C GLU A 127 10.19 -2.41 7.51
N GLU A 128 9.72 -2.59 8.74
CA GLU A 128 8.63 -3.52 9.05
C GLU A 128 7.32 -3.10 8.41
N ILE A 129 6.99 -1.80 8.44
CA ILE A 129 5.82 -1.25 7.77
C ILE A 129 5.87 -1.57 6.27
N ILE A 130 6.98 -1.28 5.60
CA ILE A 130 7.14 -1.55 4.17
C ILE A 130 7.08 -3.06 3.89
N LYS A 131 7.66 -3.89 4.76
CA LYS A 131 7.57 -5.34 4.64
C LYS A 131 6.13 -5.84 4.72
N LYS A 132 5.33 -5.35 5.67
CA LYS A 132 3.90 -5.66 5.80
C LYS A 132 3.12 -5.25 4.55
N VAL A 133 3.32 -4.02 4.07
CA VAL A 133 2.68 -3.49 2.85
C VAL A 133 3.06 -4.33 1.62
N TYR A 134 4.33 -4.70 1.50
CA TYR A 134 4.81 -5.49 0.37
C TYR A 134 4.28 -6.93 0.42
N THR A 135 4.21 -7.53 1.61
CA THR A 135 3.59 -8.84 1.82
C THR A 135 2.13 -8.84 1.38
N ASP A 136 1.35 -7.87 1.84
CA ASP A 136 -0.05 -7.72 1.44
C ASP A 136 -0.19 -7.57 -0.08
N ARG A 137 0.67 -6.78 -0.71
CA ARG A 137 0.70 -6.61 -2.17
C ARG A 137 0.96 -7.92 -2.90
N GLU A 138 1.89 -8.74 -2.43
CA GLU A 138 2.20 -10.02 -3.08
C GLU A 138 1.09 -11.07 -2.83
N VAL A 139 0.44 -11.01 -1.69
CA VAL A 139 -0.63 -11.94 -1.30
C VAL A 139 -1.96 -11.58 -1.97
N THR A 140 -2.35 -10.30 -1.94
CA THR A 140 -3.69 -9.86 -2.33
C THR A 140 -3.73 -8.99 -3.59
N GLY A 141 -2.57 -8.64 -4.14
CA GLY A 141 -2.43 -7.71 -5.26
C GLY A 141 -2.49 -6.23 -4.84
N ASN A 142 -2.76 -5.92 -3.57
CA ASN A 142 -2.85 -4.56 -3.04
C ASN A 142 -2.06 -4.43 -1.74
N GLY A 143 -1.41 -3.28 -1.56
CA GLY A 143 -0.76 -2.93 -0.31
C GLY A 143 -1.09 -1.47 0.03
N TYR A 144 -1.39 -1.18 1.29
CA TYR A 144 -1.84 0.14 1.73
C TYR A 144 -0.93 0.69 2.82
N LEU A 145 -0.58 1.95 2.64
CA LEU A 145 0.19 2.74 3.58
C LEU A 145 -0.67 3.92 4.04
N GLU A 146 -0.86 4.05 5.33
CA GLU A 146 -1.49 5.22 5.93
C GLU A 146 -0.44 6.30 6.20
N VAL A 147 -0.79 7.53 5.88
CA VAL A 147 0.03 8.70 6.21
C VAL A 147 -0.82 9.69 6.98
N GLY A 148 -0.54 9.84 8.26
CA GLY A 148 -1.14 10.85 9.12
C GLY A 148 -0.38 12.16 9.07
N ARG A 149 -1.12 13.29 9.02
CA ARG A 149 -0.52 14.63 9.09
C ARG A 149 -0.83 15.29 10.43
N THR A 150 0.13 16.05 10.90
CA THR A 150 -0.04 16.93 12.07
C THR A 150 -0.92 18.14 11.71
N SER A 151 -1.35 18.88 12.70
CA SER A 151 -2.08 20.17 12.51
C SER A 151 -1.29 21.19 11.71
N SER A 152 0.05 21.10 11.69
CA SER A 152 0.93 21.92 10.85
C SER A 152 1.03 21.44 9.40
N GLY A 153 0.39 20.30 9.04
CA GLY A 153 0.42 19.71 7.71
C GLY A 153 1.64 18.82 7.44
N GLU A 154 2.57 18.69 8.38
CA GLU A 154 3.71 17.79 8.27
C GLU A 154 3.28 16.32 8.42
N ILE A 155 4.08 15.40 7.87
CA ILE A 155 3.88 13.96 8.11
C ILE A 155 4.28 13.66 9.56
N GLY A 156 3.30 13.21 10.36
CA GLY A 156 3.48 12.85 11.77
C GLY A 156 3.31 11.37 12.05
N TYR A 157 2.77 10.60 11.09
CA TYR A 157 2.56 9.18 11.24
C TYR A 157 2.64 8.47 9.89
N ILE A 158 3.22 7.27 9.89
CA ILE A 158 3.16 6.32 8.78
C ILE A 158 2.82 4.95 9.37
N GLY A 159 1.85 4.23 8.78
CA GLY A 159 1.46 2.91 9.24
C GLY A 159 1.01 2.00 8.11
N HIS A 160 0.98 0.71 8.37
CA HIS A 160 0.43 -0.30 7.48
C HIS A 160 -1.07 -0.48 7.76
N ILE A 161 -1.87 -0.58 6.70
CA ILE A 161 -3.29 -0.97 6.80
C ILE A 161 -3.46 -2.32 6.08
N PRO A 162 -4.02 -3.35 6.75
CA PRO A 162 -4.23 -4.66 6.15
C PRO A 162 -5.12 -4.57 4.89
N ALA A 163 -4.63 -5.10 3.78
CA ALA A 163 -5.31 -5.01 2.48
C ALA A 163 -6.68 -5.71 2.48
N THR A 164 -6.87 -6.72 3.33
CA THR A 164 -8.14 -7.42 3.50
C THR A 164 -9.26 -6.51 3.97
N THR A 165 -8.93 -5.45 4.72
CA THR A 165 -9.90 -4.50 5.29
C THR A 165 -10.20 -3.31 4.38
N MET A 166 -9.40 -3.08 3.35
CA MET A 166 -9.48 -1.89 2.51
C MET A 166 -10.33 -2.13 1.26
N ARG A 167 -11.08 -1.10 0.87
CA ARG A 167 -11.86 -1.07 -0.37
C ARG A 167 -11.67 0.27 -1.09
N ILE A 168 -11.70 0.23 -2.41
CA ILE A 168 -11.56 1.41 -3.27
C ILE A 168 -12.96 2.00 -3.50
N ARG A 169 -13.11 3.30 -3.40
CA ARG A 169 -14.35 3.98 -3.75
C ARG A 169 -14.57 3.99 -5.27
N ARG A 170 -15.83 3.94 -5.70
CA ARG A 170 -16.21 3.88 -7.12
C ARG A 170 -15.68 5.07 -7.93
N HIS A 171 -15.68 6.25 -7.34
CA HIS A 171 -15.16 7.46 -7.97
C HIS A 171 -13.63 7.58 -7.89
N ARG A 172 -12.95 6.62 -7.25
CA ARG A 172 -11.48 6.63 -7.04
C ARG A 172 -10.96 7.88 -6.33
N ASP A 173 -11.81 8.53 -5.58
CA ASP A 173 -11.51 9.73 -4.77
C ASP A 173 -10.98 9.40 -3.37
N GLY A 174 -10.84 8.12 -3.05
CA GLY A 174 -10.30 7.64 -1.78
C GLY A 174 -10.57 6.17 -1.54
N PHE A 175 -10.38 5.79 -0.29
CA PHE A 175 -10.49 4.42 0.19
C PHE A 175 -11.38 4.36 1.42
N VAL A 176 -11.94 3.19 1.68
CA VAL A 176 -12.73 2.89 2.88
C VAL A 176 -12.12 1.67 3.55
N GLN A 177 -11.78 1.79 4.80
CA GLN A 177 -11.46 0.65 5.67
C GLN A 177 -12.74 0.18 6.36
N VAL A 178 -12.96 -1.11 6.37
CA VAL A 178 -14.09 -1.75 7.05
C VAL A 178 -13.57 -2.76 8.06
N VAL A 179 -13.77 -2.46 9.34
CA VAL A 179 -13.37 -3.33 10.46
C VAL A 179 -14.54 -3.41 11.46
N TYR A 180 -15.06 -4.61 11.70
CA TYR A 180 -16.14 -4.84 12.68
C TYR A 180 -17.30 -3.84 12.59
N ASN A 181 -17.86 -3.62 11.42
CA ASN A 181 -18.92 -2.63 11.16
C ASN A 181 -18.53 -1.16 11.40
N ARG A 182 -17.25 -0.87 11.57
CA ARG A 182 -16.74 0.51 11.58
C ARG A 182 -16.17 0.83 10.22
N TYR A 183 -16.45 2.05 9.75
CA TYR A 183 -16.02 2.55 8.45
C TYR A 183 -15.12 3.75 8.68
N THR A 184 -13.90 3.68 8.13
CA THR A 184 -12.95 4.78 8.18
C THR A 184 -12.59 5.18 6.76
N PHE A 185 -12.71 6.46 6.45
CA PHE A 185 -12.47 7.00 5.12
C PHE A 185 -11.06 7.56 5.02
N PHE A 186 -10.38 7.22 3.94
CA PHE A 186 -9.05 7.71 3.62
C PHE A 186 -9.09 8.41 2.26
N ARG A 187 -8.39 9.53 2.16
CA ARG A 187 -8.17 10.23 0.89
C ARG A 187 -6.99 9.65 0.15
N ASN A 188 -6.89 10.01 -1.12
CA ASN A 188 -5.67 9.79 -1.88
C ASN A 188 -4.53 10.63 -1.28
N PHE A 189 -3.34 10.06 -1.24
CA PHE A 189 -2.15 10.79 -0.78
C PHE A 189 -1.90 12.02 -1.67
N GLY A 190 -1.71 13.18 -1.05
CA GLY A 190 -1.48 14.45 -1.76
C GLY A 190 -2.75 15.21 -2.15
N ASP A 191 -3.94 14.65 -1.93
CA ASP A 191 -5.18 15.38 -2.13
C ASP A 191 -5.42 16.38 -0.99
N THR A 192 -5.37 17.67 -1.32
CA THR A 192 -5.56 18.79 -0.36
C THR A 192 -6.94 19.45 -0.50
N THR A 193 -7.76 19.00 -1.43
CA THR A 193 -8.95 19.76 -1.88
C THR A 193 -10.11 19.80 -0.88
N THR A 194 -10.11 18.99 0.18
CA THR A 194 -11.23 19.00 1.14
C THR A 194 -10.78 18.61 2.54
N GLN A 195 -10.33 19.58 3.30
CA GLN A 195 -10.00 19.41 4.72
C GLN A 195 -11.26 19.14 5.56
N ASP A 196 -12.43 19.60 5.10
CA ASP A 196 -13.69 19.59 5.86
C ASP A 196 -14.52 18.30 5.76
N GLN A 197 -14.12 17.34 4.93
CA GLN A 197 -14.86 16.08 4.75
C GLN A 197 -14.23 14.86 5.41
N ILE A 198 -13.21 15.05 6.24
CA ILE A 198 -12.64 13.95 7.03
C ILE A 198 -13.62 13.64 8.16
N GLY A 199 -14.19 12.47 8.16
CA GLY A 199 -15.07 11.97 9.23
C GLY A 199 -16.56 12.26 9.06
N THR A 200 -16.98 12.99 8.05
CA THR A 200 -18.39 13.08 7.69
C THR A 200 -18.76 11.84 6.88
N ASP A 201 -19.77 11.15 7.35
CA ASP A 201 -20.43 10.03 6.69
C ASP A 201 -20.79 10.42 5.25
N PRO A 202 -20.24 9.76 4.22
CA PRO A 202 -20.56 10.09 2.83
C PRO A 202 -21.93 9.53 2.38
N ARG A 203 -22.84 9.31 3.29
CA ARG A 203 -24.20 8.95 2.94
C ARG A 203 -24.85 10.16 2.25
N PRO A 204 -25.46 9.94 1.07
CA PRO A 204 -26.22 11.00 0.38
C PRO A 204 -27.42 11.45 1.22
#